data_258245f77ca5d7e4f7a69efa749d75ea
#
_entry.id   258245f77ca5d7e4f7a69efa749d75ea
#
_cell.length_a   1.000
_cell.length_b   1.000
_cell.length_c   1.000
_cell.angle_alpha   90.00
_cell.angle_beta   90.00
_cell.angle_gamma   90.00
#
_symmetry.space_group_name_H-M   'P 1'
#
loop_
_entity.id
_entity.type
_entity.pdbx_description
1 polymer ?
#
loop_
_entity_poly.entity_id
_entity_poly.type
_entity_poly.pdbx_seq_one_letter_code
_entity_poly.pdbx_strand_id
1 'polypeptide(L)'
;RLEFVALSGGVDLLQRLRLEGEGSAADLVHGLDMNLMAEARDLDLLAPHQVNLSRLSLPVEWDDPVFLPYDWGRFAFVYDREALPNPPKSFAELLAAPDDLKVIIQDPRTSVTGLGLLLWMKRVYGDEAPAAWEKLNDHVLTVTGGWSQAYFSLFMNGEAPMVLSYSTSPA
;
A
#
# COMPACT_ATOMS: atom_id res chain seq x y z
N ARG A 1 13.38 27.92 2.46
CA ARG A 1 13.26 26.95 3.56
C ARG A 1 12.14 25.99 3.18
N LEU A 2 12.39 24.69 3.28
CA LEU A 2 11.34 23.68 3.14
C LEU A 2 10.64 23.48 4.48
N GLU A 3 9.33 23.36 4.45
CA GLU A 3 8.50 22.98 5.58
C GLU A 3 7.81 21.67 5.25
N PHE A 4 7.92 20.69 6.13
CA PHE A 4 7.33 19.36 5.94
C PHE A 4 6.16 19.17 6.91
N VAL A 5 5.05 18.72 6.35
CA VAL A 5 3.89 18.27 7.12
C VAL A 5 3.72 16.78 6.90
N ALA A 6 4.08 15.97 7.90
CA ALA A 6 4.00 14.53 7.83
C ALA A 6 2.58 14.04 8.10
N LEU A 7 2.14 13.04 7.33
CA LEU A 7 0.86 12.32 7.47
C LEU A 7 1.12 10.83 7.58
N SER A 8 0.10 10.06 7.96
CA SER A 8 0.25 8.60 8.19
C SER A 8 0.39 7.81 6.89
N GLY A 9 -0.06 8.37 5.75
CA GLY A 9 0.02 7.71 4.45
C GLY A 9 -0.73 8.44 3.35
N GLY A 10 -0.74 7.86 2.14
CA GLY A 10 -1.34 8.46 0.95
C GLY A 10 -2.85 8.69 1.07
N VAL A 11 -3.56 7.81 1.78
CA VAL A 11 -5.01 7.98 2.01
C VAL A 11 -5.28 9.22 2.87
N ASP A 12 -4.56 9.38 3.99
CA ASP A 12 -4.70 10.56 4.85
C ASP A 12 -4.32 11.85 4.11
N LEU A 13 -3.30 11.76 3.27
CA LEU A 13 -2.86 12.86 2.42
C LEU A 13 -3.96 13.30 1.44
N LEU A 14 -4.61 12.35 0.78
CA LEU A 14 -5.72 12.64 -0.13
C LEU A 14 -6.92 13.23 0.61
N GLN A 15 -7.26 12.72 1.79
CA GLN A 15 -8.33 13.27 2.62
C GLN A 15 -8.02 14.70 3.06
N ARG A 16 -6.78 14.98 3.43
CA ARG A 16 -6.35 16.32 3.80
C ARG A 16 -6.48 17.30 2.64
N LEU A 17 -6.01 16.93 1.45
CA LEU A 17 -6.19 17.74 0.24
C LEU A 17 -7.66 18.04 -0.02
N ARG A 18 -8.53 17.05 0.12
CA ARG A 18 -9.98 17.21 -0.04
C ARG A 18 -10.58 18.20 0.97
N LEU A 19 -10.13 18.15 2.22
CA LEU A 19 -10.61 19.04 3.28
C LEU A 19 -10.12 20.49 3.12
N GLU A 20 -8.87 20.68 2.73
CA GLU A 20 -8.26 21.98 2.56
C GLU A 20 -8.70 22.66 1.25
N GLY A 21 -8.94 21.88 0.18
CA GLY A 21 -9.34 22.36 -1.13
C GLY A 21 -8.38 23.43 -1.67
N GLU A 22 -8.93 24.47 -2.29
CA GLU A 22 -8.18 25.61 -2.80
C GLU A 22 -7.47 26.43 -1.70
N GLY A 23 -7.82 26.22 -0.44
CA GLY A 23 -7.16 26.85 0.70
C GLY A 23 -5.90 26.13 1.18
N SER A 24 -5.49 25.03 0.52
CA SER A 24 -4.27 24.32 0.90
C SER A 24 -3.05 25.19 0.73
N ALA A 25 -2.18 25.17 1.74
CA ALA A 25 -0.88 25.87 1.70
C ALA A 25 0.25 24.98 1.15
N ALA A 26 -0.06 23.77 0.66
CA ALA A 26 0.94 22.86 0.13
C ALA A 26 1.36 23.25 -1.29
N ASP A 27 2.65 23.48 -1.49
CA ASP A 27 3.24 23.69 -2.82
C ASP A 27 3.51 22.35 -3.53
N LEU A 28 3.70 21.26 -2.76
CA LEU A 28 4.01 19.95 -3.28
C LEU A 28 3.39 18.87 -2.39
N VAL A 29 2.84 17.86 -3.03
CA VAL A 29 2.28 16.69 -2.37
C VAL A 29 3.11 15.47 -2.71
N HIS A 30 3.51 14.70 -1.71
CA HIS A 30 4.40 13.56 -1.86
C HIS A 30 3.85 12.33 -1.14
N GLY A 31 3.68 11.19 -1.84
CA GLY A 31 3.24 9.93 -1.24
C GLY A 31 1.86 9.44 -1.69
N LEU A 32 1.32 9.99 -2.78
CA LEU A 32 0.18 9.35 -3.46
C LEU A 32 0.69 8.19 -4.32
N ASP A 33 0.00 7.08 -4.27
CA ASP A 33 0.28 5.94 -5.14
C ASP A 33 -0.68 5.90 -6.35
N MET A 34 -0.42 4.98 -7.29
CA MET A 34 -1.21 4.86 -8.52
C MET A 34 -2.71 4.59 -8.27
N ASN A 35 -3.07 3.95 -7.15
CA ASN A 35 -4.46 3.65 -6.83
C ASN A 35 -5.26 4.90 -6.40
N LEU A 36 -4.57 5.94 -5.94
CA LEU A 36 -5.17 7.20 -5.48
C LEU A 36 -5.15 8.31 -6.54
N MET A 37 -4.45 8.11 -7.66
CA MET A 37 -4.26 9.15 -8.69
C MET A 37 -5.58 9.63 -9.29
N ALA A 38 -6.49 8.74 -9.63
CA ALA A 38 -7.78 9.11 -10.24
C ALA A 38 -8.56 10.03 -9.29
N GLU A 39 -8.69 9.63 -8.03
CA GLU A 39 -9.40 10.40 -7.01
C GLU A 39 -8.72 11.73 -6.68
N ALA A 40 -7.37 11.76 -6.67
CA ALA A 40 -6.62 12.99 -6.47
C ALA A 40 -6.79 13.97 -7.65
N ARG A 41 -6.88 13.45 -8.88
CA ARG A 41 -7.13 14.26 -10.08
C ARG A 41 -8.51 14.89 -10.06
N ASP A 42 -9.52 14.16 -9.59
CA ASP A 42 -10.90 14.63 -9.50
C ASP A 42 -11.08 15.79 -8.50
N LEU A 43 -10.09 16.06 -7.65
CA LEU A 43 -10.10 17.24 -6.77
C LEU A 43 -9.81 18.56 -7.51
N ASP A 44 -9.24 18.50 -8.71
CA ASP A 44 -8.83 19.66 -9.54
C ASP A 44 -7.91 20.67 -8.82
N LEU A 45 -7.07 20.15 -7.92
CA LEU A 45 -6.13 20.94 -7.10
C LEU A 45 -4.69 20.85 -7.58
N LEU A 46 -4.39 19.91 -8.48
CA LEU A 46 -3.04 19.58 -8.89
C LEU A 46 -2.71 20.20 -10.26
N ALA A 47 -1.58 20.89 -10.33
CA ALA A 47 -1.11 21.50 -11.57
C ALA A 47 -0.14 20.57 -12.35
N PRO A 48 -0.09 20.68 -13.68
CA PRO A 48 0.90 19.96 -14.48
C PRO A 48 2.32 20.31 -14.08
N HIS A 49 3.17 19.29 -13.94
CA HIS A 49 4.60 19.48 -13.75
C HIS A 49 5.28 19.79 -15.10
N GLN A 50 6.46 20.39 -15.05
CA GLN A 50 7.28 20.69 -16.24
C GLN A 50 8.58 19.87 -16.27
N VAL A 51 8.59 18.73 -15.58
CA VAL A 51 9.78 17.88 -15.45
C VAL A 51 9.94 17.03 -16.70
N ASN A 52 11.17 16.95 -17.22
CA ASN A 52 11.50 16.07 -18.32
C ASN A 52 11.57 14.62 -17.83
N LEU A 53 10.64 13.78 -18.28
CA LEU A 53 10.51 12.39 -17.90
C LEU A 53 11.49 11.43 -18.63
N SER A 54 12.21 11.90 -19.66
CA SER A 54 13.08 11.04 -20.47
C SER A 54 14.25 10.40 -19.70
N ARG A 55 14.53 10.87 -18.49
CA ARG A 55 15.59 10.35 -17.60
C ARG A 55 15.06 9.33 -16.59
N LEU A 56 13.76 9.10 -16.55
CA LEU A 56 13.18 8.09 -15.65
C LEU A 56 13.41 6.68 -16.21
N SER A 57 13.76 5.77 -15.33
CA SER A 57 13.85 4.34 -15.63
C SER A 57 12.84 3.61 -14.75
N LEU A 58 11.66 3.35 -15.30
CA LEU A 58 10.55 2.72 -14.61
C LEU A 58 10.19 1.38 -15.26
N PRO A 59 9.58 0.46 -14.52
CA PRO A 59 9.14 -0.84 -15.06
C PRO A 59 7.91 -0.72 -15.99
N VAL A 60 7.32 0.45 -16.07
CA VAL A 60 6.16 0.79 -16.91
C VAL A 60 6.42 2.12 -17.61
N GLU A 61 5.80 2.32 -18.78
CA GLU A 61 5.80 3.63 -19.43
C GLU A 61 5.02 4.64 -18.57
N TRP A 62 5.54 5.87 -18.50
CA TRP A 62 4.96 6.94 -17.71
C TRP A 62 5.02 8.27 -18.48
N ASP A 63 3.85 8.82 -18.73
CA ASP A 63 3.67 10.06 -19.47
C ASP A 63 2.68 11.04 -18.79
N ASP A 64 2.34 10.76 -17.53
CA ASP A 64 1.37 11.57 -16.79
C ASP A 64 1.88 13.01 -16.62
N PRO A 65 1.07 14.03 -16.99
CA PRO A 65 1.52 15.43 -16.92
C PRO A 65 1.44 16.02 -15.50
N VAL A 66 0.74 15.39 -14.57
CA VAL A 66 0.46 15.91 -13.23
C VAL A 66 1.25 15.17 -12.16
N PHE A 67 1.30 13.85 -12.27
CA PHE A 67 1.96 13.01 -11.27
C PHE A 67 3.37 12.65 -11.71
N LEU A 68 4.33 12.92 -10.83
CA LEU A 68 5.74 12.61 -11.06
C LEU A 68 6.15 11.44 -10.16
N PRO A 69 6.53 10.26 -10.72
CA PRO A 69 7.02 9.16 -9.92
C PRO A 69 8.40 9.47 -9.34
N TYR A 70 8.58 9.22 -8.04
CA TYR A 70 9.85 9.39 -7.34
C TYR A 70 10.48 8.06 -6.93
N ASP A 71 9.66 7.04 -6.76
CA ASP A 71 10.07 5.65 -6.57
C ASP A 71 9.04 4.68 -7.14
N TRP A 72 9.33 3.40 -7.05
CA TRP A 72 8.38 2.35 -7.36
C TRP A 72 8.63 1.11 -6.51
N GLY A 73 7.56 0.37 -6.24
CA GLY A 73 7.61 -0.89 -5.50
C GLY A 73 6.41 -1.75 -5.84
N ARG A 74 6.41 -2.99 -5.34
CA ARG A 74 5.28 -3.90 -5.44
C ARG A 74 4.78 -4.23 -4.05
N PHE A 75 3.48 -4.37 -3.89
CA PHE A 75 2.94 -4.97 -2.68
C PHE A 75 3.40 -6.43 -2.58
N ALA A 76 3.77 -6.85 -1.39
CA ALA A 76 4.24 -8.18 -1.11
C ALA A 76 3.94 -8.57 0.34
N PHE A 77 3.82 -9.85 0.59
CA PHE A 77 3.92 -10.36 1.94
C PHE A 77 5.40 -10.53 2.28
N VAL A 78 5.83 -9.86 3.33
CA VAL A 78 7.16 -10.01 3.94
C VAL A 78 7.03 -11.03 5.07
N TYR A 79 8.03 -11.87 5.23
CA TYR A 79 8.01 -12.93 6.23
C TYR A 79 9.35 -13.03 6.97
N ASP A 80 9.30 -13.51 8.20
CA ASP A 80 10.46 -13.87 9.00
C ASP A 80 10.96 -15.26 8.58
N ARG A 81 12.19 -15.36 8.12
CA ARG A 81 12.78 -16.60 7.64
C ARG A 81 13.04 -17.63 8.75
N GLU A 82 13.26 -17.16 9.98
CA GLU A 82 13.49 -18.04 11.13
C GLU A 82 12.17 -18.62 11.63
N ALA A 83 11.11 -17.80 11.70
CA ALA A 83 9.78 -18.22 12.13
C ALA A 83 9.03 -19.00 11.03
N LEU A 84 9.27 -18.69 9.76
CA LEU A 84 8.58 -19.29 8.61
C LEU A 84 9.58 -19.71 7.51
N PRO A 85 10.30 -20.82 7.67
CA PRO A 85 11.29 -21.27 6.70
C PRO A 85 10.72 -21.62 5.32
N ASN A 86 9.45 -22.00 5.26
CA ASN A 86 8.76 -22.37 4.02
C ASN A 86 7.49 -21.52 3.86
N PRO A 87 7.62 -20.25 3.43
CA PRO A 87 6.48 -19.37 3.28
C PRO A 87 5.61 -19.77 2.08
N PRO A 88 4.30 -19.49 2.12
CA PRO A 88 3.43 -19.58 0.96
C PRO A 88 3.97 -18.71 -0.20
N LYS A 89 3.95 -19.25 -1.42
CA LYS A 89 4.44 -18.58 -2.63
C LYS A 89 3.34 -17.98 -3.49
N SER A 90 2.09 -18.20 -3.10
CA SER A 90 0.91 -17.71 -3.80
C SER A 90 -0.23 -17.48 -2.80
N PHE A 91 -1.27 -16.74 -3.23
CA PHE A 91 -2.50 -16.66 -2.45
C PHE A 91 -3.14 -18.05 -2.24
N ALA A 92 -3.14 -18.90 -3.26
CA ALA A 92 -3.71 -20.24 -3.14
C ALA A 92 -3.03 -21.04 -2.04
N GLU A 93 -1.69 -20.96 -1.93
CA GLU A 93 -0.95 -21.61 -0.86
C GLU A 93 -1.20 -20.96 0.51
N LEU A 94 -1.30 -19.62 0.57
CA LEU A 94 -1.63 -18.90 1.80
C LEU A 94 -3.02 -19.30 2.32
N LEU A 95 -4.03 -19.30 1.44
CA LEU A 95 -5.40 -19.65 1.79
C LEU A 95 -5.62 -21.15 2.09
N ALA A 96 -4.65 -22.00 1.79
CA ALA A 96 -4.64 -23.43 2.10
C ALA A 96 -3.62 -23.79 3.19
N ALA A 97 -2.97 -22.80 3.78
CA ALA A 97 -1.99 -23.01 4.83
C ALA A 97 -2.67 -23.52 6.13
N PRO A 98 -1.91 -24.10 7.06
CA PRO A 98 -2.44 -24.41 8.38
C PRO A 98 -2.95 -23.17 9.12
N ASP A 99 -4.00 -23.33 9.92
CA ASP A 99 -4.70 -22.23 10.62
C ASP A 99 -3.83 -21.46 11.62
N ASP A 100 -2.71 -22.03 12.03
CA ASP A 100 -1.72 -21.39 12.91
C ASP A 100 -0.81 -20.40 12.17
N LEU A 101 -0.74 -20.46 10.85
CA LEU A 101 -0.07 -19.43 10.07
C LEU A 101 -0.83 -18.11 10.15
N LYS A 102 -0.20 -17.11 10.74
CA LYS A 102 -0.82 -15.78 10.91
C LYS A 102 -0.12 -14.70 10.08
N VAL A 103 -0.91 -13.75 9.62
CA VAL A 103 -0.48 -12.59 8.84
C VAL A 103 -1.07 -11.30 9.40
N ILE A 104 -0.30 -10.23 9.39
CA ILE A 104 -0.75 -8.87 9.72
C ILE A 104 -1.06 -8.14 8.42
N ILE A 105 -2.25 -7.58 8.32
CA ILE A 105 -2.69 -6.78 7.18
C ILE A 105 -3.13 -5.37 7.62
N GLN A 106 -3.46 -4.51 6.67
CA GLN A 106 -3.90 -3.15 6.94
C GLN A 106 -5.32 -2.93 6.40
N ASP A 107 -6.02 -1.98 7.03
CA ASP A 107 -7.37 -1.56 6.62
C ASP A 107 -7.30 -0.83 5.25
N PRO A 108 -8.05 -1.29 4.24
CA PRO A 108 -8.05 -0.66 2.91
C PRO A 108 -8.62 0.76 2.89
N ARG A 109 -9.35 1.16 3.94
CA ARG A 109 -9.95 2.49 4.05
C ARG A 109 -8.95 3.55 4.52
N THR A 110 -7.85 3.14 5.14
CA THR A 110 -6.87 4.03 5.77
C THR A 110 -5.44 3.80 5.33
N SER A 111 -5.16 2.68 4.66
CA SER A 111 -3.83 2.29 4.24
C SER A 111 -3.75 1.93 2.76
N VAL A 112 -2.76 2.48 2.07
CA VAL A 112 -2.45 2.18 0.66
C VAL A 112 -2.13 0.69 0.47
N THR A 113 -1.38 0.06 1.38
CA THR A 113 -1.11 -1.38 1.32
C THR A 113 -2.37 -2.21 1.50
N GLY A 114 -3.27 -1.81 2.40
CA GLY A 114 -4.58 -2.46 2.57
C GLY A 114 -5.45 -2.34 1.33
N LEU A 115 -5.52 -1.14 0.72
CA LEU A 115 -6.20 -0.93 -0.56
C LEU A 115 -5.57 -1.78 -1.67
N GLY A 116 -4.25 -1.83 -1.72
CA GLY A 116 -3.51 -2.66 -2.67
C GLY A 116 -3.86 -4.14 -2.54
N LEU A 117 -3.96 -4.68 -1.32
CA LEU A 117 -4.38 -6.06 -1.09
C LEU A 117 -5.83 -6.29 -1.56
N LEU A 118 -6.74 -5.36 -1.27
CA LEU A 118 -8.13 -5.46 -1.70
C LEU A 118 -8.22 -5.58 -3.23
N LEU A 119 -7.54 -4.70 -3.94
CA LEU A 119 -7.50 -4.70 -5.41
C LEU A 119 -6.79 -5.95 -5.97
N TRP A 120 -5.72 -6.40 -5.33
CA TRP A 120 -4.98 -7.60 -5.71
C TRP A 120 -5.83 -8.86 -5.57
N MET A 121 -6.53 -9.03 -4.45
CA MET A 121 -7.48 -10.12 -4.24
C MET A 121 -8.61 -10.09 -5.28
N LYS A 122 -9.20 -8.93 -5.55
CA LYS A 122 -10.23 -8.77 -6.59
C LYS A 122 -9.68 -9.11 -7.97
N ARG A 123 -8.43 -8.74 -8.28
CA ARG A 123 -7.80 -9.04 -9.58
C ARG A 123 -7.52 -10.53 -9.77
N VAL A 124 -7.14 -11.24 -8.70
CA VAL A 124 -6.79 -12.66 -8.75
C VAL A 124 -8.04 -13.54 -8.78
N TYR A 125 -9.02 -13.25 -7.93
CA TYR A 125 -10.18 -14.11 -7.69
C TYR A 125 -11.46 -13.63 -8.37
N GLY A 126 -11.52 -12.41 -8.91
CA GLY A 126 -12.70 -11.90 -9.57
C GLY A 126 -13.94 -11.94 -8.69
N ASP A 127 -14.96 -12.69 -9.14
CA ASP A 127 -16.22 -12.85 -8.40
C ASP A 127 -16.11 -13.83 -7.21
N GLU A 128 -15.05 -14.64 -7.16
CA GLU A 128 -14.74 -15.51 -6.02
C GLU A 128 -13.98 -14.79 -4.89
N ALA A 129 -13.65 -13.50 -5.06
CA ALA A 129 -12.91 -12.73 -4.06
C ALA A 129 -13.56 -12.74 -2.67
N PRO A 130 -14.90 -12.67 -2.48
CA PRO A 130 -15.51 -12.78 -1.16
C PRO A 130 -15.16 -14.08 -0.44
N ALA A 131 -15.25 -15.22 -1.13
CA ALA A 131 -14.90 -16.53 -0.55
C ALA A 131 -13.39 -16.65 -0.24
N ALA A 132 -12.54 -16.03 -1.07
CA ALA A 132 -11.11 -15.96 -0.80
C ALA A 132 -10.80 -15.09 0.43
N TRP A 133 -11.54 -14.00 0.64
CA TRP A 133 -11.43 -13.16 1.84
C TRP A 133 -11.87 -13.88 3.11
N GLU A 134 -12.94 -14.68 3.07
CA GLU A 134 -13.34 -15.53 4.18
C GLU A 134 -12.22 -16.45 4.63
N LYS A 135 -11.56 -17.14 3.68
CA LYS A 135 -10.40 -17.99 3.97
C LYS A 135 -9.19 -17.19 4.48
N LEU A 136 -8.89 -16.05 3.87
CA LEU A 136 -7.78 -15.21 4.35
C LEU A 136 -8.02 -14.75 5.79
N ASN A 137 -9.27 -14.48 6.18
CA ASN A 137 -9.61 -14.03 7.51
C ASN A 137 -9.19 -15.04 8.61
N ASP A 138 -9.19 -16.34 8.31
CA ASP A 138 -8.72 -17.38 9.25
C ASP A 138 -7.22 -17.25 9.57
N HIS A 139 -6.46 -16.65 8.65
CA HIS A 139 -5.03 -16.37 8.79
C HIS A 139 -4.72 -14.96 9.31
N VAL A 140 -5.69 -14.04 9.35
CA VAL A 140 -5.44 -12.68 9.83
C VAL A 140 -5.30 -12.63 11.34
N LEU A 141 -4.10 -12.28 11.83
CA LEU A 141 -3.89 -12.01 13.24
C LEU A 141 -4.59 -10.71 13.65
N THR A 142 -4.39 -9.67 12.84
CA THR A 142 -4.96 -8.34 13.09
C THR A 142 -4.95 -7.49 11.83
N VAL A 143 -5.84 -6.49 11.81
CA VAL A 143 -5.94 -5.45 10.79
C VAL A 143 -5.54 -4.12 11.43
N THR A 144 -4.43 -3.51 10.99
CA THR A 144 -3.97 -2.22 11.53
C THR A 144 -4.48 -1.06 10.69
N GLY A 145 -4.52 0.13 11.28
CA GLY A 145 -4.90 1.35 10.58
C GLY A 145 -3.85 1.84 9.58
N GLY A 146 -2.60 1.40 9.69
CA GLY A 146 -1.51 1.84 8.82
C GLY A 146 -0.32 0.88 8.78
N TRP A 147 0.51 1.06 7.75
CA TRP A 147 1.67 0.20 7.50
C TRP A 147 2.72 0.27 8.61
N SER A 148 3.03 1.44 9.13
CA SER A 148 4.07 1.60 10.17
C SER A 148 3.75 0.79 11.42
N GLN A 149 2.50 0.76 11.86
CA GLN A 149 2.07 -0.05 12.99
C GLN A 149 2.21 -1.54 12.67
N ALA A 150 1.75 -1.97 11.50
CA ALA A 150 1.84 -3.37 11.08
C ALA A 150 3.29 -3.86 11.04
N TYR A 151 4.15 -3.07 10.39
CA TYR A 151 5.54 -3.47 10.13
C TYR A 151 6.43 -3.31 11.35
N PHE A 152 6.55 -2.08 11.89
CA PHE A 152 7.51 -1.80 12.96
C PHE A 152 7.02 -2.20 14.35
N SER A 153 5.71 -2.02 14.65
CA SER A 153 5.22 -2.28 16.00
C SER A 153 4.80 -3.74 16.23
N LEU A 154 4.42 -4.47 15.17
CA LEU A 154 3.93 -5.84 15.32
C LEU A 154 4.87 -6.86 14.67
N PHE A 155 5.10 -6.78 13.35
CA PHE A 155 5.90 -7.76 12.63
C PHE A 155 7.35 -7.80 13.13
N MET A 156 8.02 -6.65 13.27
CA MET A 156 9.40 -6.57 13.77
C MET A 156 9.55 -7.02 15.23
N ASN A 157 8.45 -7.07 15.99
CA ASN A 157 8.41 -7.62 17.35
C ASN A 157 7.97 -9.09 17.39
N GLY A 158 7.79 -9.75 16.24
CA GLY A 158 7.53 -11.18 16.17
C GLY A 158 6.08 -11.58 16.45
N GLU A 159 5.11 -10.65 16.39
CA GLU A 159 3.69 -10.94 16.68
C GLU A 159 3.06 -11.89 15.64
N ALA A 160 3.54 -11.87 14.40
CA ALA A 160 3.20 -12.83 13.35
C ALA A 160 4.38 -13.06 12.42
N PRO A 161 4.49 -14.25 11.81
CA PRO A 161 5.59 -14.56 10.89
C PRO A 161 5.47 -13.90 9.52
N MET A 162 4.33 -13.27 9.21
CA MET A 162 4.08 -12.59 7.94
C MET A 162 3.37 -11.25 8.12
N VAL A 163 3.68 -10.30 7.24
CA VAL A 163 3.02 -8.98 7.17
C VAL A 163 2.85 -8.55 5.72
N LEU A 164 1.71 -7.92 5.42
CA LEU A 164 1.53 -7.21 4.15
C LEU A 164 2.40 -5.96 4.14
N SER A 165 3.21 -5.80 3.10
CA SER A 165 4.17 -4.71 3.00
C SER A 165 4.56 -4.46 1.53
N TYR A 166 5.78 -4.01 1.30
CA TYR A 166 6.37 -3.76 -0.01
C TYR A 166 7.55 -4.71 -0.26
N SER A 167 7.79 -5.03 -1.52
CA SER A 167 8.97 -5.84 -1.92
C SER A 167 10.31 -5.20 -1.54
N THR A 168 10.33 -3.92 -1.25
CA THR A 168 11.50 -3.14 -0.83
C THR A 168 11.69 -3.10 0.69
N SER A 169 10.71 -3.52 1.49
CA SER A 169 10.78 -3.41 2.96
C SER A 169 11.88 -4.24 3.63
N PRO A 170 12.30 -5.39 3.09
CA PRO A 170 13.41 -6.17 3.67
C PRO A 170 14.81 -5.67 3.32
N ALA A 171 14.93 -4.61 2.54
CA ALA A 171 16.22 -4.08 2.05
C ALA A 171 16.94 -3.21 3.09
#